data_c9436dadd62829fca57df92748e4823e
#
_entry.id   c9436dadd62829fca57df92748e4823e
#
_cell.length_a   1.000
_cell.length_b   1.000
_cell.length_c   1.000
_cell.angle_alpha   90.00
_cell.angle_beta   90.00
_cell.angle_gamma   90.00
#
_symmetry.space_group_name_H-M   'P 1'
#
loop_
_entity.id
_entity.type
_entity.pdbx_description
1 polymer ?
#
loop_
_entity_poly.entity_id
_entity_poly.type
_entity_poly.pdbx_seq_one_letter_code
_entity_poly.pdbx_strand_id
1 'polypeptide(L)'
;MSDAGEVTRSNEVSRLNRIVVLLTLALTTGLLADSGDTPLIDAVKRGDHNAVRTQLRGKIDVNAPGVDGTTALHWAVRADDAELVTMLLRAGANPKSANRYGLAPITLAAMNGSAKVIDLLVSAGVDANTSTTEGEPVIMTAARTGAVDAMKALIARGANVNAREKWFGETAVMWAASENHADAIRVLAEAGADLNARSTQLDAPVLEFPRSGGPNSPLPRGGWTALMFAARDGAIDAARALADLGANLNATALPQTDVPLKPEEISAAQAKNIGTSALVYAIINVHYDLASMLLDKGADPNVVDGAGMGALYAAVDMNSLQWVQGRPAPILTDKLDGSDLVKRLLAKGANPNARLTGKPLKRHHDAGSTMNFGEGTTPLIRAARTNDVAVMNTLLEGGADPFLTLPDRTTSLMIAAGQGYGGIRGEGIRIVVPTPESSIEAMTMLLDRGLDVDAFNNAGNTAMHAAVARGDAVVKFLASRGASLNLKNKAGFTPLDVALGKGGGRGGRGGGVVRESTAALLKQLMEQSGTKTGAP
;
A
#
# COMPACT_ATOMS: atom_id res chain seq x y z
N MET A 1 3.72 7.45 27.18
CA MET A 1 2.34 7.06 26.78
C MET A 1 2.40 6.74 25.29
N SER A 2 2.97 5.57 24.98
CA SER A 2 3.47 5.21 23.62
C SER A 2 3.09 3.79 23.18
N ASP A 3 2.00 3.20 23.74
CA ASP A 3 1.74 1.76 23.57
C ASP A 3 0.67 1.34 22.55
N ALA A 4 -0.11 2.27 21.99
CA ALA A 4 -1.21 1.88 21.10
C ALA A 4 -0.86 1.89 19.60
N GLY A 5 0.27 2.50 19.21
CA GLY A 5 0.81 2.48 17.83
C GLY A 5 1.64 1.23 17.51
N GLU A 6 2.11 0.55 18.54
CA GLU A 6 2.90 -0.68 18.43
C GLU A 6 2.04 -1.93 18.20
N VAL A 7 0.81 -1.95 18.67
CA VAL A 7 -0.04 -3.15 18.63
C VAL A 7 -0.51 -3.50 17.20
N THR A 8 -0.73 -2.53 16.31
CA THR A 8 -1.11 -2.81 14.92
C THR A 8 0.09 -3.06 14.00
N ARG A 9 1.26 -2.49 14.32
CA ARG A 9 2.53 -2.87 13.70
C ARG A 9 3.02 -4.23 14.17
N SER A 10 2.76 -4.55 15.45
CA SER A 10 3.14 -5.84 16.04
C SER A 10 2.42 -7.01 15.35
N ASN A 11 1.23 -6.82 14.79
CA ASN A 11 0.48 -7.92 14.18
C ASN A 11 0.88 -8.26 12.73
N GLU A 12 1.36 -7.31 11.90
CA GLU A 12 1.89 -7.61 10.57
C GLU A 12 3.39 -7.95 10.61
N VAL A 13 4.18 -7.21 11.35
CA VAL A 13 5.59 -7.53 11.62
C VAL A 13 5.72 -8.74 12.55
N SER A 14 4.76 -8.97 13.47
CA SER A 14 4.76 -10.15 14.33
C SER A 14 4.30 -11.42 13.60
N ARG A 15 3.55 -11.34 12.49
CA ARG A 15 3.25 -12.50 11.65
C ARG A 15 4.46 -12.93 10.82
N LEU A 16 5.14 -12.00 10.15
CA LEU A 16 6.42 -12.27 9.49
C LEU A 16 7.52 -12.67 10.51
N ASN A 17 7.63 -11.94 11.63
CA ASN A 17 8.59 -12.29 12.67
C ASN A 17 8.21 -13.55 13.47
N ARG A 18 6.94 -13.89 13.67
CA ARG A 18 6.59 -15.15 14.35
C ARG A 18 6.93 -16.36 13.49
N ILE A 19 6.77 -16.29 12.18
CA ILE A 19 7.14 -17.38 11.27
C ILE A 19 8.67 -17.42 11.08
N VAL A 20 9.34 -16.28 10.94
CA VAL A 20 10.81 -16.19 10.87
C VAL A 20 11.45 -16.48 12.23
N VAL A 21 10.86 -16.03 13.35
CA VAL A 21 11.37 -16.33 14.71
C VAL A 21 11.13 -17.80 15.07
N LEU A 22 10.03 -18.42 14.64
CA LEU A 22 9.86 -19.87 14.79
C LEU A 22 10.86 -20.66 13.92
N LEU A 23 11.25 -20.15 12.75
CA LEU A 23 12.28 -20.74 11.90
C LEU A 23 13.72 -20.48 12.44
N THR A 24 13.99 -19.30 13.02
CA THR A 24 15.34 -18.97 13.55
C THR A 24 15.56 -19.47 14.98
N LEU A 25 14.55 -19.50 15.85
CA LEU A 25 14.70 -20.13 17.18
C LEU A 25 14.92 -21.64 17.10
N ALA A 26 14.49 -22.27 16.00
CA ALA A 26 14.76 -23.69 15.76
C ALA A 26 16.18 -23.97 15.24
N LEU A 27 16.95 -22.95 14.86
CA LEU A 27 18.29 -23.08 14.25
C LEU A 27 19.44 -22.82 15.22
N THR A 28 19.23 -22.27 16.44
CA THR A 28 20.30 -21.78 17.29
C THR A 28 20.48 -22.46 18.66
N THR A 29 19.72 -23.51 18.98
CA THR A 29 19.94 -24.25 20.24
C THR A 29 20.60 -25.59 20.04
N GLY A 30 21.84 -25.57 19.60
CA GLY A 30 22.78 -26.69 19.75
C GLY A 30 23.57 -26.55 21.06
N LEU A 31 22.93 -26.63 22.23
CA LEU A 31 23.59 -26.73 23.51
C LEU A 31 22.90 -27.79 24.36
N LEU A 32 23.65 -28.76 24.75
CA LEU A 32 23.42 -29.90 25.61
C LEU A 32 22.60 -29.51 26.87
N ALA A 33 21.30 -29.52 26.76
CA ALA A 33 20.37 -29.75 27.86
C ALA A 33 19.81 -31.16 27.65
N ASP A 34 19.61 -31.91 28.71
CA ASP A 34 18.90 -33.19 28.71
C ASP A 34 17.57 -32.98 27.93
N SER A 35 17.55 -33.43 26.68
CA SER A 35 16.57 -32.94 25.69
C SER A 35 15.16 -33.49 25.92
N GLY A 36 14.98 -34.40 26.87
CA GLY A 36 13.73 -35.14 27.04
C GLY A 36 13.31 -35.89 25.77
N ASP A 37 14.19 -35.95 24.79
CA ASP A 37 13.96 -36.68 23.53
C ASP A 37 14.18 -38.18 23.76
N THR A 38 13.47 -38.97 22.98
CA THR A 38 13.68 -40.43 23.02
C THR A 38 14.98 -40.80 22.28
N PRO A 39 15.61 -41.93 22.62
CA PRO A 39 16.77 -42.41 21.88
C PRO A 39 16.55 -42.54 20.37
N LEU A 40 15.31 -42.81 19.94
CA LEU A 40 14.95 -42.86 18.54
C LEU A 40 14.99 -41.46 17.90
N ILE A 41 14.47 -40.46 18.58
CA ILE A 41 14.51 -39.05 18.10
C ILE A 41 15.98 -38.61 17.98
N ASP A 42 16.80 -38.91 18.97
CA ASP A 42 18.23 -38.57 18.93
C ASP A 42 18.99 -39.27 17.78
N ALA A 43 18.68 -40.53 17.50
CA ALA A 43 19.28 -41.26 16.38
C ALA A 43 18.86 -40.64 15.03
N VAL A 44 17.57 -40.25 14.88
CA VAL A 44 17.05 -39.58 13.68
C VAL A 44 17.67 -38.19 13.50
N LYS A 45 17.79 -37.41 14.57
CA LYS A 45 18.43 -36.09 14.52
C LYS A 45 19.89 -36.16 14.06
N ARG A 46 20.59 -37.22 14.40
CA ARG A 46 21.98 -37.46 13.95
C ARG A 46 22.08 -38.07 12.54
N GLY A 47 20.97 -38.43 11.91
CA GLY A 47 20.95 -39.13 10.63
C GLY A 47 21.57 -40.55 10.73
N ASP A 48 21.58 -41.17 11.92
CA ASP A 48 22.16 -42.49 12.13
C ASP A 48 21.17 -43.61 11.75
N HIS A 49 21.13 -43.92 10.46
CA HIS A 49 20.24 -44.94 9.88
C HIS A 49 20.44 -46.32 10.54
N ASN A 50 21.69 -46.66 10.97
CA ASN A 50 21.98 -47.94 11.60
C ASN A 50 21.42 -48.01 13.03
N ALA A 51 21.62 -46.94 13.81
CA ALA A 51 21.03 -46.83 15.14
C ALA A 51 19.50 -46.87 15.06
N VAL A 52 18.86 -46.11 14.13
CA VAL A 52 17.42 -46.14 13.90
C VAL A 52 16.93 -47.55 13.56
N ARG A 53 17.59 -48.23 12.60
CA ARG A 53 17.24 -49.59 12.21
C ARG A 53 17.36 -50.58 13.37
N THR A 54 18.37 -50.43 14.21
CA THR A 54 18.59 -51.25 15.40
C THR A 54 17.49 -51.06 16.44
N GLN A 55 17.14 -49.79 16.72
CA GLN A 55 16.09 -49.46 17.68
C GLN A 55 14.71 -49.93 17.20
N LEU A 56 14.38 -49.78 15.90
CA LEU A 56 13.10 -50.22 15.32
C LEU A 56 12.90 -51.75 15.35
N ARG A 57 13.97 -52.55 15.51
CA ARG A 57 13.87 -54.01 15.77
C ARG A 57 13.44 -54.35 17.18
N GLY A 58 13.61 -53.41 18.12
CA GLY A 58 13.20 -53.53 19.52
C GLY A 58 11.69 -53.26 19.71
N LYS A 59 11.23 -53.47 20.94
CA LYS A 59 9.86 -53.08 21.34
C LYS A 59 9.88 -51.62 21.80
N ILE A 60 9.93 -50.70 20.85
CA ILE A 60 9.89 -49.26 21.14
C ILE A 60 8.59 -48.66 20.63
N ASP A 61 8.14 -47.57 21.27
CA ASP A 61 7.07 -46.75 20.71
C ASP A 61 7.65 -45.78 19.68
N VAL A 62 7.45 -46.08 18.40
CA VAL A 62 7.90 -45.27 17.28
C VAL A 62 7.24 -43.87 17.26
N ASN A 63 6.10 -43.74 17.95
CA ASN A 63 5.32 -42.50 18.04
C ASN A 63 5.61 -41.70 19.32
N ALA A 64 6.50 -42.17 20.18
CA ALA A 64 6.86 -41.44 21.39
C ALA A 64 7.35 -40.04 21.04
N PRO A 65 6.70 -38.96 21.54
CA PRO A 65 7.05 -37.60 21.21
C PRO A 65 8.18 -37.07 22.11
N GLY A 66 8.90 -36.08 21.62
CA GLY A 66 9.71 -35.18 22.44
C GLY A 66 8.84 -34.19 23.24
N VAL A 67 9.50 -33.31 23.99
CA VAL A 67 8.85 -32.35 24.91
C VAL A 67 7.79 -31.44 24.22
N ASP A 68 7.99 -31.13 22.95
CA ASP A 68 7.11 -30.28 22.15
C ASP A 68 6.10 -31.07 21.31
N GLY A 69 5.99 -32.38 21.50
CA GLY A 69 5.12 -33.25 20.70
C GLY A 69 5.74 -33.67 19.35
N THR A 70 6.97 -33.25 19.04
CA THR A 70 7.65 -33.61 17.79
C THR A 70 8.13 -35.06 17.86
N THR A 71 7.73 -35.90 16.90
CA THR A 71 8.10 -37.32 16.84
C THR A 71 9.36 -37.54 15.97
N ALA A 72 9.90 -38.74 15.99
CA ALA A 72 11.00 -39.14 15.11
C ALA A 72 10.67 -38.91 13.63
N LEU A 73 9.40 -39.15 13.21
CA LEU A 73 8.94 -38.91 11.84
C LEU A 73 9.02 -37.43 11.45
N HIS A 74 8.65 -36.51 12.34
CA HIS A 74 8.79 -35.07 12.07
C HIS A 74 10.25 -34.69 11.80
N TRP A 75 11.19 -35.23 12.59
CA TRP A 75 12.62 -34.96 12.41
C TRP A 75 13.18 -35.56 11.12
N ALA A 76 12.78 -36.77 10.75
CA ALA A 76 13.16 -37.38 9.48
C ALA A 76 12.66 -36.57 8.28
N VAL A 77 11.40 -36.09 8.35
CA VAL A 77 10.83 -35.22 7.32
C VAL A 77 11.53 -33.87 7.28
N ARG A 78 11.80 -33.26 8.44
CA ARG A 78 12.54 -32.00 8.51
C ARG A 78 13.95 -32.09 7.91
N ALA A 79 14.62 -33.24 8.08
CA ALA A 79 15.91 -33.53 7.48
C ALA A 79 15.83 -33.89 5.99
N ASP A 80 14.63 -33.96 5.43
CA ASP A 80 14.34 -34.44 4.07
C ASP A 80 14.93 -35.84 3.78
N ASP A 81 15.03 -36.69 4.80
CA ASP A 81 15.58 -38.03 4.69
C ASP A 81 14.50 -39.06 4.37
N ALA A 82 14.25 -39.27 3.07
CA ALA A 82 13.23 -40.18 2.59
C ALA A 82 13.49 -41.66 3.01
N GLU A 83 14.73 -42.07 3.30
CA GLU A 83 15.02 -43.41 3.80
C GLU A 83 14.58 -43.56 5.25
N LEU A 84 14.91 -42.61 6.12
CA LEU A 84 14.42 -42.56 7.50
C LEU A 84 12.91 -42.48 7.56
N VAL A 85 12.28 -41.61 6.74
CA VAL A 85 10.82 -41.52 6.62
C VAL A 85 10.23 -42.88 6.27
N THR A 86 10.77 -43.56 5.27
CA THR A 86 10.30 -44.87 4.85
C THR A 86 10.44 -45.94 5.97
N MET A 87 11.59 -45.94 6.67
CA MET A 87 11.79 -46.88 7.77
C MET A 87 10.79 -46.65 8.92
N LEU A 88 10.60 -45.38 9.31
CA LEU A 88 9.66 -45.03 10.38
C LEU A 88 8.22 -45.33 10.02
N LEU A 89 7.78 -45.02 8.79
CA LEU A 89 6.43 -45.35 8.32
C LEU A 89 6.17 -46.87 8.31
N ARG A 90 7.14 -47.67 7.86
CA ARG A 90 7.07 -49.13 7.90
C ARG A 90 7.02 -49.70 9.32
N ALA A 91 7.62 -48.99 10.27
CA ALA A 91 7.56 -49.37 11.67
C ALA A 91 6.28 -48.88 12.40
N GLY A 92 5.33 -48.28 11.69
CA GLY A 92 4.06 -47.82 12.24
C GLY A 92 4.07 -46.40 12.79
N ALA A 93 5.00 -45.55 12.36
CA ALA A 93 4.95 -44.12 12.70
C ALA A 93 3.66 -43.51 12.14
N ASN A 94 2.97 -42.72 12.98
CA ASN A 94 1.74 -42.03 12.60
C ASN A 94 2.05 -40.81 11.72
N PRO A 95 1.72 -40.86 10.41
CA PRO A 95 2.05 -39.77 9.49
C PRO A 95 1.14 -38.55 9.66
N LYS A 96 0.09 -38.64 10.49
CA LYS A 96 -0.90 -37.59 10.73
C LYS A 96 -0.70 -36.84 12.05
N SER A 97 0.25 -37.26 12.89
CA SER A 97 0.51 -36.61 14.16
C SER A 97 0.91 -35.15 13.96
N ALA A 98 0.27 -34.22 14.63
CA ALA A 98 0.72 -32.85 14.72
C ALA A 98 1.48 -32.64 16.04
N ASN A 99 2.54 -31.85 16.00
CA ASN A 99 3.24 -31.43 17.21
C ASN A 99 2.45 -30.31 17.93
N ARG A 100 2.95 -29.81 19.08
CA ARG A 100 2.34 -28.76 19.88
C ARG A 100 2.10 -27.45 19.09
N TYR A 101 2.85 -27.22 18.01
CA TYR A 101 2.71 -26.06 17.12
C TYR A 101 1.72 -26.30 15.98
N GLY A 102 1.02 -27.42 15.99
CA GLY A 102 0.08 -27.79 14.92
C GLY A 102 0.74 -28.25 13.61
N LEU A 103 2.05 -28.49 13.60
CA LEU A 103 2.77 -28.91 12.41
C LEU A 103 2.70 -30.43 12.28
N ALA A 104 2.10 -30.91 11.20
CA ALA A 104 2.11 -32.29 10.79
C ALA A 104 3.32 -32.58 9.87
N PRO A 105 3.77 -33.86 9.72
CA PRO A 105 4.87 -34.21 8.82
C PRO A 105 4.68 -33.69 7.38
N ILE A 106 3.46 -33.74 6.82
CA ILE A 106 3.21 -33.27 5.47
C ILE A 106 3.40 -31.75 5.31
N THR A 107 3.11 -30.98 6.35
CA THR A 107 3.37 -29.52 6.35
C THR A 107 4.87 -29.24 6.29
N LEU A 108 5.68 -29.98 7.06
CA LEU A 108 7.14 -29.86 7.00
C LEU A 108 7.68 -30.28 5.64
N ALA A 109 7.15 -31.35 5.03
CA ALA A 109 7.54 -31.80 3.68
C ALA A 109 7.21 -30.73 2.63
N ALA A 110 6.07 -30.06 2.75
CA ALA A 110 5.69 -28.96 1.88
C ALA A 110 6.61 -27.72 2.04
N MET A 111 6.99 -27.41 3.29
CA MET A 111 7.97 -26.33 3.58
C MET A 111 9.35 -26.62 3.00
N ASN A 112 9.80 -27.89 3.05
CA ASN A 112 11.09 -28.31 2.51
C ASN A 112 11.07 -28.44 0.96
N GLY A 113 9.90 -28.46 0.34
CA GLY A 113 9.77 -28.69 -1.10
C GLY A 113 9.92 -30.15 -1.51
N SER A 114 9.82 -31.10 -0.59
CA SER A 114 10.13 -32.52 -0.84
C SER A 114 8.98 -33.28 -1.45
N ALA A 115 8.93 -33.35 -2.77
CA ALA A 115 7.95 -34.15 -3.51
C ALA A 115 7.99 -35.64 -3.08
N LYS A 116 9.19 -36.20 -2.92
CA LYS A 116 9.35 -37.60 -2.54
C LYS A 116 8.79 -37.93 -1.16
N VAL A 117 9.00 -37.04 -0.18
CA VAL A 117 8.46 -37.24 1.18
C VAL A 117 6.95 -37.05 1.19
N ILE A 118 6.42 -36.07 0.42
CA ILE A 118 4.97 -35.89 0.24
C ILE A 118 4.33 -37.18 -0.31
N ASP A 119 4.92 -37.77 -1.36
CA ASP A 119 4.44 -39.03 -1.95
C ASP A 119 4.44 -40.17 -0.93
N LEU A 120 5.47 -40.29 -0.09
CA LEU A 120 5.54 -41.29 0.97
C LEU A 120 4.44 -41.09 2.02
N LEU A 121 4.23 -39.87 2.46
CA LEU A 121 3.23 -39.54 3.48
C LEU A 121 1.80 -39.73 2.96
N VAL A 122 1.50 -39.29 1.72
CA VAL A 122 0.18 -39.51 1.12
C VAL A 122 -0.07 -40.99 0.88
N SER A 123 0.94 -41.77 0.43
CA SER A 123 0.85 -43.21 0.31
C SER A 123 0.64 -43.92 1.64
N ALA A 124 1.05 -43.31 2.76
CA ALA A 124 0.79 -43.75 4.12
C ALA A 124 -0.57 -43.30 4.68
N GLY A 125 -1.41 -42.69 3.84
CA GLY A 125 -2.80 -42.33 4.15
C GLY A 125 -3.00 -40.91 4.68
N VAL A 126 -2.06 -40.01 4.45
CA VAL A 126 -2.28 -38.57 4.68
C VAL A 126 -3.08 -37.99 3.53
N ASP A 127 -4.06 -37.16 3.83
CA ASP A 127 -4.83 -36.44 2.80
C ASP A 127 -4.01 -35.24 2.28
N ALA A 128 -3.86 -35.12 0.96
CA ALA A 128 -3.21 -34.00 0.31
C ALA A 128 -3.93 -32.65 0.56
N ASN A 129 -5.18 -32.70 1.04
CA ASN A 129 -5.96 -31.53 1.47
C ASN A 129 -5.86 -31.23 2.97
N THR A 130 -4.93 -31.86 3.68
CA THR A 130 -4.68 -31.56 5.09
C THR A 130 -4.38 -30.08 5.27
N SER A 131 -4.94 -29.51 6.33
CA SER A 131 -4.68 -28.14 6.75
C SER A 131 -3.97 -28.12 8.11
N THR A 132 -3.23 -27.07 8.40
CA THR A 132 -2.70 -26.79 9.73
C THR A 132 -3.84 -26.59 10.73
N THR A 133 -3.53 -26.58 12.03
CA THR A 133 -4.53 -26.28 13.09
C THR A 133 -5.17 -24.90 12.90
N GLU A 134 -4.47 -23.98 12.24
CA GLU A 134 -4.95 -22.64 11.92
C GLU A 134 -5.80 -22.59 10.63
N GLY A 135 -5.95 -23.72 9.95
CA GLY A 135 -6.78 -23.85 8.74
C GLY A 135 -6.07 -23.47 7.44
N GLU A 136 -4.74 -23.39 7.43
CA GLU A 136 -3.95 -23.19 6.21
C GLU A 136 -3.79 -24.53 5.48
N PRO A 137 -4.31 -24.69 4.24
CA PRO A 137 -4.11 -25.89 3.42
C PRO A 137 -2.63 -26.10 3.09
N VAL A 138 -2.16 -27.34 3.09
CA VAL A 138 -0.74 -27.66 2.89
C VAL A 138 -0.20 -27.18 1.54
N ILE A 139 -1.04 -27.10 0.50
CA ILE A 139 -0.66 -26.56 -0.80
C ILE A 139 -0.32 -25.06 -0.73
N MET A 140 -0.93 -24.32 0.19
CA MET A 140 -0.59 -22.90 0.41
C MET A 140 0.78 -22.75 1.06
N THR A 141 1.13 -23.64 1.99
CA THR A 141 2.49 -23.68 2.57
C THR A 141 3.53 -23.90 1.47
N ALA A 142 3.31 -24.84 0.53
CA ALA A 142 4.21 -25.07 -0.60
C ALA A 142 4.25 -23.87 -1.56
N ALA A 143 3.13 -23.21 -1.80
CA ALA A 143 3.04 -22.03 -2.66
C ALA A 143 3.79 -20.82 -2.07
N ARG A 144 3.69 -20.63 -0.75
CA ARG A 144 4.38 -19.56 -0.02
C ARG A 144 5.90 -19.71 -0.05
N THR A 145 6.39 -20.95 -0.06
CA THR A 145 7.85 -21.24 -0.13
C THR A 145 8.36 -21.38 -1.57
N GLY A 146 7.48 -21.28 -2.57
CA GLY A 146 7.84 -21.48 -3.97
C GLY A 146 8.22 -22.92 -4.31
N ALA A 147 7.79 -23.89 -3.50
CA ALA A 147 8.19 -25.29 -3.58
C ALA A 147 7.44 -26.01 -4.72
N VAL A 148 7.86 -25.76 -5.97
CA VAL A 148 7.21 -26.23 -7.21
C VAL A 148 7.03 -27.74 -7.23
N ASP A 149 8.06 -28.53 -6.88
CA ASP A 149 7.99 -29.98 -6.93
C ASP A 149 7.05 -30.56 -5.85
N ALA A 150 7.04 -29.95 -4.66
CA ALA A 150 6.07 -30.29 -3.62
C ALA A 150 4.64 -29.99 -4.06
N MET A 151 4.41 -28.84 -4.70
CA MET A 151 3.10 -28.48 -5.24
C MET A 151 2.62 -29.47 -6.30
N LYS A 152 3.50 -29.84 -7.27
CA LYS A 152 3.18 -30.84 -8.29
C LYS A 152 2.83 -32.20 -7.65
N ALA A 153 3.57 -32.63 -6.63
CA ALA A 153 3.28 -33.86 -5.91
C ALA A 153 1.91 -33.79 -5.21
N LEU A 154 1.60 -32.71 -4.51
CA LEU A 154 0.31 -32.50 -3.85
C LEU A 154 -0.85 -32.49 -4.86
N ILE A 155 -0.70 -31.77 -5.98
CA ILE A 155 -1.69 -31.69 -7.06
C ILE A 155 -1.93 -33.05 -7.68
N ALA A 156 -0.88 -33.82 -7.98
CA ALA A 156 -0.99 -35.17 -8.51
C ALA A 156 -1.72 -36.14 -7.55
N ARG A 157 -1.74 -35.82 -6.26
CA ARG A 157 -2.44 -36.56 -5.20
C ARG A 157 -3.81 -35.97 -4.85
N GLY A 158 -4.33 -35.05 -5.66
CA GLY A 158 -5.68 -34.50 -5.54
C GLY A 158 -5.82 -33.30 -4.58
N ALA A 159 -4.73 -32.56 -4.33
CA ALA A 159 -4.84 -31.31 -3.59
C ALA A 159 -5.72 -30.29 -4.34
N ASN A 160 -6.65 -29.65 -3.62
CA ASN A 160 -7.50 -28.61 -4.16
C ASN A 160 -6.71 -27.29 -4.29
N VAL A 161 -6.36 -26.92 -5.51
CA VAL A 161 -5.60 -25.70 -5.82
C VAL A 161 -6.37 -24.41 -5.50
N ASN A 162 -7.71 -24.50 -5.39
CA ASN A 162 -8.60 -23.40 -5.03
C ASN A 162 -9.03 -23.41 -3.56
N ALA A 163 -8.38 -24.26 -2.73
CA ALA A 163 -8.62 -24.26 -1.29
C ALA A 163 -8.33 -22.89 -0.70
N ARG A 164 -9.14 -22.51 0.32
CA ARG A 164 -9.03 -21.23 1.00
C ARG A 164 -8.63 -21.44 2.45
N GLU A 165 -7.73 -20.60 2.96
CA GLU A 165 -7.49 -20.58 4.39
C GLU A 165 -8.67 -19.92 5.14
N LYS A 166 -8.73 -20.18 6.45
CA LYS A 166 -9.91 -19.88 7.27
C LYS A 166 -10.11 -18.40 7.58
N TRP A 167 -9.03 -17.60 7.65
CA TRP A 167 -9.09 -16.27 8.24
C TRP A 167 -9.39 -15.17 7.22
N PHE A 168 -8.72 -15.22 6.08
CA PHE A 168 -8.81 -14.21 5.03
C PHE A 168 -9.33 -14.76 3.71
N GLY A 169 -9.66 -16.04 3.67
CA GLY A 169 -10.11 -16.70 2.45
C GLY A 169 -9.09 -16.63 1.31
N GLU A 170 -7.81 -16.49 1.66
CA GLU A 170 -6.72 -16.45 0.69
C GLU A 170 -6.51 -17.83 0.06
N THR A 171 -5.94 -17.84 -1.15
CA THR A 171 -5.64 -19.05 -1.94
C THR A 171 -4.13 -19.21 -2.13
N ALA A 172 -3.71 -20.41 -2.57
CA ALA A 172 -2.30 -20.69 -2.87
C ALA A 172 -1.70 -19.70 -3.90
N VAL A 173 -2.49 -19.26 -4.90
CA VAL A 173 -2.04 -18.26 -5.89
C VAL A 173 -1.76 -16.90 -5.24
N MET A 174 -2.56 -16.48 -4.27
CA MET A 174 -2.36 -15.21 -3.57
C MET A 174 -1.06 -15.23 -2.75
N TRP A 175 -0.77 -16.36 -2.09
CA TRP A 175 0.47 -16.55 -1.34
C TRP A 175 1.70 -16.59 -2.24
N ALA A 176 1.64 -17.35 -3.36
CA ALA A 176 2.70 -17.36 -4.35
C ALA A 176 2.95 -15.97 -4.96
N ALA A 177 1.88 -15.19 -5.16
CA ALA A 177 1.95 -13.85 -5.71
C ALA A 177 2.60 -12.84 -4.75
N SER A 178 2.26 -12.90 -3.47
CA SER A 178 2.86 -12.05 -2.44
C SER A 178 4.37 -12.29 -2.27
N GLU A 179 4.80 -13.55 -2.40
CA GLU A 179 6.19 -13.96 -2.22
C GLU A 179 7.01 -14.00 -3.54
N ASN A 180 6.46 -13.47 -4.63
CA ASN A 180 7.10 -13.38 -5.96
C ASN A 180 7.48 -14.73 -6.59
N HIS A 181 6.70 -15.80 -6.35
CA HIS A 181 6.96 -17.13 -6.87
C HIS A 181 6.24 -17.39 -8.21
N ALA A 182 6.77 -16.83 -9.30
CA ALA A 182 6.19 -16.93 -10.64
C ALA A 182 5.98 -18.37 -11.11
N ASP A 183 6.92 -19.29 -10.85
CA ASP A 183 6.82 -20.69 -11.25
C ASP A 183 5.73 -21.44 -10.48
N ALA A 184 5.56 -21.12 -9.20
CA ALA A 184 4.45 -21.62 -8.39
C ALA A 184 3.10 -21.20 -8.98
N ILE A 185 2.97 -19.95 -9.41
CA ILE A 185 1.76 -19.43 -10.07
C ILE A 185 1.47 -20.21 -11.36
N ARG A 186 2.49 -20.48 -12.19
CA ARG A 186 2.31 -21.27 -13.43
C ARG A 186 1.78 -22.66 -13.14
N VAL A 187 2.38 -23.36 -12.18
CA VAL A 187 1.93 -24.70 -11.79
C VAL A 187 0.50 -24.71 -11.26
N LEU A 188 0.15 -23.73 -10.43
CA LEU A 188 -1.23 -23.60 -9.93
C LEU A 188 -2.22 -23.31 -11.05
N ALA A 189 -1.88 -22.42 -11.99
CA ALA A 189 -2.72 -22.09 -13.14
C ALA A 189 -2.93 -23.30 -14.07
N GLU A 190 -1.86 -24.05 -14.37
CA GLU A 190 -1.93 -25.29 -15.16
C GLU A 190 -2.86 -26.33 -14.49
N ALA A 191 -2.93 -26.33 -13.16
CA ALA A 191 -3.81 -27.19 -12.39
C ALA A 191 -5.24 -26.63 -12.21
N GLY A 192 -5.58 -25.52 -12.85
CA GLY A 192 -6.92 -24.92 -12.83
C GLY A 192 -7.20 -24.01 -11.63
N ALA A 193 -6.16 -23.38 -11.08
CA ALA A 193 -6.37 -22.36 -10.04
C ALA A 193 -7.06 -21.12 -10.63
N ASP A 194 -8.02 -20.56 -9.89
CA ASP A 194 -8.68 -19.30 -10.24
C ASP A 194 -7.75 -18.12 -9.91
N LEU A 195 -7.14 -17.55 -10.97
CA LEU A 195 -6.25 -16.40 -10.85
C LEU A 195 -6.96 -15.10 -10.44
N ASN A 196 -8.29 -15.07 -10.56
CA ASN A 196 -9.14 -13.93 -10.22
C ASN A 196 -9.92 -14.13 -8.92
N ALA A 197 -9.66 -15.24 -8.21
CA ALA A 197 -10.21 -15.46 -6.87
C ALA A 197 -9.94 -14.25 -5.98
N ARG A 198 -10.88 -13.93 -5.09
CA ARG A 198 -10.78 -12.80 -4.16
C ARG A 198 -10.63 -13.29 -2.74
N SER A 199 -9.78 -12.63 -1.97
CA SER A 199 -9.72 -12.84 -0.52
C SER A 199 -10.99 -12.35 0.16
N THR A 200 -11.29 -12.88 1.35
CA THR A 200 -12.43 -12.41 2.16
C THR A 200 -12.23 -10.98 2.60
N GLN A 201 -13.28 -10.18 2.60
CA GLN A 201 -13.26 -8.87 3.21
C GLN A 201 -13.47 -9.01 4.72
N LEU A 202 -12.57 -8.42 5.50
CA LEU A 202 -12.73 -8.33 6.93
C LEU A 202 -13.39 -7.00 7.27
N ASP A 203 -14.48 -7.05 8.03
CA ASP A 203 -15.00 -5.91 8.75
C ASP A 203 -14.01 -5.60 9.89
N ALA A 204 -13.07 -4.71 9.64
CA ALA A 204 -12.20 -4.23 10.70
C ALA A 204 -13.06 -3.37 11.64
N PRO A 205 -13.04 -3.63 12.96
CA PRO A 205 -13.77 -2.80 13.91
C PRO A 205 -13.28 -1.35 13.81
N VAL A 206 -14.22 -0.41 13.84
CA VAL A 206 -13.91 1.02 13.94
C VAL A 206 -13.23 1.24 15.27
N LEU A 207 -11.90 1.41 15.28
CA LEU A 207 -11.18 1.80 16.48
C LEU A 207 -11.39 3.31 16.67
N GLU A 208 -12.26 3.66 17.59
CA GLU A 208 -12.41 5.04 18.07
C GLU A 208 -11.20 5.38 18.96
N PHE A 209 -10.28 6.18 18.44
CA PHE A 209 -9.23 6.79 19.27
C PHE A 209 -9.74 8.11 19.85
N PRO A 210 -9.92 8.21 21.18
CA PRO A 210 -10.58 9.36 21.81
C PRO A 210 -9.81 10.69 21.76
N ARG A 211 -8.62 10.76 21.14
CA ARG A 211 -7.73 11.92 21.24
C ARG A 211 -7.36 12.62 19.92
N SER A 212 -7.77 12.14 18.76
CA SER A 212 -7.40 12.78 17.49
C SER A 212 -8.56 13.37 16.67
N GLY A 213 -9.73 13.53 17.29
CA GLY A 213 -10.81 14.36 16.72
C GLY A 213 -11.44 13.89 15.40
N GLY A 214 -11.24 12.67 14.99
CA GLY A 214 -11.90 12.09 13.83
C GLY A 214 -11.82 10.57 13.84
N PRO A 215 -12.86 9.86 13.37
CA PRO A 215 -12.82 8.42 13.25
C PRO A 215 -11.67 8.06 12.29
N ASN A 216 -10.68 7.33 12.78
CA ASN A 216 -9.76 6.61 11.91
C ASN A 216 -10.59 5.52 11.25
N SER A 217 -11.03 5.80 10.04
CA SER A 217 -11.72 4.80 9.24
C SER A 217 -10.71 3.69 8.92
N PRO A 218 -10.94 2.47 9.42
CA PRO A 218 -10.08 1.35 9.04
C PRO A 218 -10.14 1.20 7.54
N LEU A 219 -8.97 1.01 6.92
CA LEU A 219 -8.92 0.64 5.51
C LEU A 219 -9.62 -0.72 5.37
N PRO A 220 -10.66 -0.87 4.55
CA PRO A 220 -11.23 -2.18 4.30
C PRO A 220 -10.13 -3.08 3.78
N ARG A 221 -9.94 -4.21 4.44
CA ARG A 221 -8.94 -5.22 4.08
C ARG A 221 -9.69 -6.38 3.43
N GLY A 222 -9.22 -6.81 2.27
CA GLY A 222 -9.77 -7.96 1.57
C GLY A 222 -10.45 -7.63 0.24
N GLY A 223 -11.07 -8.65 -0.35
CA GLY A 223 -11.59 -8.59 -1.72
C GLY A 223 -10.47 -8.48 -2.77
N TRP A 224 -9.26 -8.85 -2.41
CA TRP A 224 -8.07 -8.70 -3.25
C TRP A 224 -7.83 -9.94 -4.11
N THR A 225 -7.39 -9.70 -5.34
CA THR A 225 -6.89 -10.77 -6.22
C THR A 225 -5.40 -11.01 -6.00
N ALA A 226 -4.89 -12.14 -6.50
CA ALA A 226 -3.45 -12.44 -6.47
C ALA A 226 -2.60 -11.31 -7.08
N LEU A 227 -3.08 -10.68 -8.17
CA LEU A 227 -2.39 -9.55 -8.80
C LEU A 227 -2.29 -8.32 -7.89
N MET A 228 -3.29 -8.07 -7.05
CA MET A 228 -3.24 -6.96 -6.07
C MET A 228 -2.23 -7.25 -4.95
N PHE A 229 -2.10 -8.51 -4.52
CA PHE A 229 -1.05 -8.90 -3.57
C PHE A 229 0.33 -8.68 -4.19
N ALA A 230 0.57 -9.18 -5.41
CA ALA A 230 1.83 -8.95 -6.13
C ALA A 230 2.15 -7.45 -6.28
N ALA A 231 1.14 -6.63 -6.63
CA ALA A 231 1.29 -5.20 -6.83
C ALA A 231 1.61 -4.44 -5.54
N ARG A 232 1.02 -4.86 -4.40
CA ARG A 232 1.30 -4.29 -3.08
C ARG A 232 2.74 -4.56 -2.63
N ASP A 233 3.22 -5.77 -2.90
CA ASP A 233 4.49 -6.26 -2.35
C ASP A 233 5.67 -6.07 -3.32
N GLY A 234 5.41 -5.54 -4.53
CA GLY A 234 6.44 -5.30 -5.54
C GLY A 234 6.91 -6.57 -6.25
N ALA A 235 6.12 -7.63 -6.21
CA ALA A 235 6.41 -8.95 -6.76
C ALA A 235 6.26 -8.95 -8.30
N ILE A 236 7.22 -8.34 -9.00
CA ILE A 236 7.12 -8.07 -10.45
C ILE A 236 7.06 -9.33 -11.32
N ASP A 237 7.81 -10.39 -10.94
CA ASP A 237 7.81 -11.64 -11.72
C ASP A 237 6.51 -12.40 -11.55
N ALA A 238 5.96 -12.41 -10.34
CA ALA A 238 4.65 -12.95 -10.04
C ALA A 238 3.54 -12.18 -10.79
N ALA A 239 3.57 -10.84 -10.74
CA ALA A 239 2.62 -10.00 -11.47
C ALA A 239 2.68 -10.23 -12.98
N ARG A 240 3.89 -10.39 -13.53
CA ARG A 240 4.10 -10.72 -14.94
C ARG A 240 3.52 -12.09 -15.28
N ALA A 241 3.79 -13.11 -14.48
CA ALA A 241 3.24 -14.45 -14.68
C ALA A 241 1.71 -14.45 -14.64
N LEU A 242 1.11 -13.76 -13.68
CA LEU A 242 -0.35 -13.59 -13.59
C LEU A 242 -0.93 -12.91 -14.84
N ALA A 243 -0.29 -11.83 -15.31
CA ALA A 243 -0.71 -11.13 -16.51
C ALA A 243 -0.61 -12.01 -17.77
N ASP A 244 0.50 -12.74 -17.92
CA ASP A 244 0.74 -13.64 -19.05
C ASP A 244 -0.25 -14.81 -19.09
N LEU A 245 -0.74 -15.25 -17.92
CA LEU A 245 -1.72 -16.32 -17.76
C LEU A 245 -3.17 -15.82 -17.82
N GLY A 246 -3.39 -14.54 -18.10
CA GLY A 246 -4.73 -13.97 -18.32
C GLY A 246 -5.48 -13.55 -17.06
N ALA A 247 -4.78 -13.26 -15.97
CA ALA A 247 -5.41 -12.61 -14.84
C ALA A 247 -6.01 -11.26 -15.25
N ASN A 248 -7.16 -10.90 -14.66
CA ASN A 248 -7.82 -9.64 -14.96
C ASN A 248 -7.02 -8.46 -14.37
N LEU A 249 -6.31 -7.73 -15.25
CA LEU A 249 -5.47 -6.58 -14.89
C LEU A 249 -6.27 -5.41 -14.31
N ASN A 250 -7.55 -5.32 -14.68
CA ASN A 250 -8.46 -4.24 -14.31
C ASN A 250 -9.41 -4.62 -13.18
N ALA A 251 -9.21 -5.78 -12.56
CA ALA A 251 -9.95 -6.15 -11.36
C ALA A 251 -9.74 -5.09 -10.27
N THR A 252 -10.83 -4.74 -9.60
CA THR A 252 -10.82 -3.76 -8.50
C THR A 252 -11.11 -4.44 -7.18
N ALA A 253 -10.57 -3.94 -6.09
CA ALA A 253 -10.93 -4.39 -4.76
C ALA A 253 -12.42 -4.10 -4.52
N LEU A 254 -13.22 -5.13 -4.32
CA LEU A 254 -14.65 -5.02 -4.07
C LEU A 254 -14.98 -5.56 -2.69
N PRO A 255 -15.99 -5.01 -1.99
CA PRO A 255 -16.56 -5.68 -0.85
C PRO A 255 -17.16 -7.02 -1.32
N GLN A 256 -16.82 -8.09 -0.61
CA GLN A 256 -17.48 -9.37 -0.81
C GLN A 256 -18.80 -9.33 -0.05
N THR A 257 -19.87 -8.95 -0.73
CA THR A 257 -21.23 -9.16 -0.23
C THR A 257 -22.02 -9.75 -1.38
N ASP A 258 -22.53 -10.95 -1.18
CA ASP A 258 -23.56 -11.53 -2.05
C ASP A 258 -24.88 -10.73 -1.98
N VAL A 259 -24.93 -9.75 -1.07
CA VAL A 259 -26.02 -8.80 -0.92
C VAL A 259 -25.46 -7.42 -1.27
N PRO A 260 -26.06 -6.70 -2.25
CA PRO A 260 -25.72 -5.33 -2.53
C PRO A 260 -25.88 -4.51 -1.23
N LEU A 261 -24.76 -4.01 -0.68
CA LEU A 261 -24.84 -3.08 0.45
C LEU A 261 -25.68 -1.87 0.02
N LYS A 262 -26.64 -1.49 0.81
CA LYS A 262 -27.35 -0.24 0.59
C LYS A 262 -26.38 0.91 0.74
N PRO A 263 -26.52 2.01 -0.04
CA PRO A 263 -25.62 3.16 0.04
C PRO A 263 -25.43 3.70 1.47
N GLU A 264 -26.46 3.61 2.30
CA GLU A 264 -26.45 4.01 3.71
C GLU A 264 -25.66 3.06 4.63
N GLU A 265 -25.44 1.81 4.22
CA GLU A 265 -24.71 0.77 4.98
C GLU A 265 -23.19 0.79 4.64
N ILE A 266 -22.83 1.45 3.54
CA ILE A 266 -21.44 1.65 3.17
C ILE A 266 -20.93 2.86 3.93
N SER A 267 -20.11 2.66 4.96
CA SER A 267 -19.47 3.80 5.60
C SER A 267 -18.70 4.61 4.55
N ALA A 268 -18.67 5.93 4.69
CA ALA A 268 -17.93 6.82 3.76
C ALA A 268 -16.45 6.43 3.62
N ALA A 269 -15.91 5.64 4.54
CA ALA A 269 -14.57 5.09 4.50
C ALA A 269 -14.47 3.81 3.66
N GLN A 270 -15.48 2.96 3.70
CA GLN A 270 -15.55 1.75 2.87
C GLN A 270 -15.78 2.10 1.40
N ALA A 271 -16.64 3.09 1.13
CA ALA A 271 -16.89 3.56 -0.23
C ALA A 271 -15.63 4.06 -0.95
N LYS A 272 -14.67 4.62 -0.22
CA LYS A 272 -13.45 5.20 -0.81
C LYS A 272 -12.41 4.19 -1.30
N ASN A 273 -12.43 2.98 -0.74
CA ASN A 273 -11.47 1.94 -1.10
C ASN A 273 -12.04 0.91 -2.08
N ILE A 274 -13.33 1.01 -2.36
CA ILE A 274 -13.98 0.19 -3.39
C ILE A 274 -13.43 0.65 -4.73
N GLY A 275 -12.90 -0.27 -5.50
CA GLY A 275 -12.46 0.02 -6.85
C GLY A 275 -10.96 0.22 -7.06
N THR A 276 -10.11 0.14 -6.03
CA THR A 276 -8.66 0.25 -6.21
C THR A 276 -8.12 -0.92 -7.01
N SER A 277 -7.44 -0.64 -8.13
CA SER A 277 -6.84 -1.64 -9.01
C SER A 277 -5.42 -2.03 -8.59
N ALA A 278 -4.91 -3.15 -9.14
CA ALA A 278 -3.51 -3.56 -8.94
C ALA A 278 -2.52 -2.48 -9.41
N LEU A 279 -2.82 -1.79 -10.52
CA LEU A 279 -2.00 -0.68 -11.01
C LEU A 279 -1.87 0.43 -9.97
N VAL A 280 -2.96 0.85 -9.35
CA VAL A 280 -2.94 1.87 -8.30
C VAL A 280 -2.21 1.34 -7.07
N TYR A 281 -2.40 0.06 -6.67
CA TYR A 281 -1.64 -0.53 -5.56
C TYR A 281 -0.13 -0.51 -5.80
N ALA A 282 0.33 -0.83 -7.00
CA ALA A 282 1.75 -0.74 -7.35
C ALA A 282 2.28 0.71 -7.18
N ILE A 283 1.56 1.68 -7.72
CA ILE A 283 1.95 3.10 -7.68
C ILE A 283 2.05 3.61 -6.24
N ILE A 284 1.01 3.37 -5.46
CA ILE A 284 0.97 3.87 -4.09
C ILE A 284 1.94 3.13 -3.14
N ASN A 285 2.51 2.00 -3.54
CA ASN A 285 3.60 1.32 -2.83
C ASN A 285 4.98 1.57 -3.44
N VAL A 286 5.06 2.50 -4.42
CA VAL A 286 6.32 2.96 -5.06
C VAL A 286 6.98 1.86 -5.90
N HIS A 287 6.19 0.93 -6.45
CA HIS A 287 6.63 -0.12 -7.37
C HIS A 287 6.38 0.33 -8.81
N TYR A 288 7.16 1.32 -9.27
CA TYR A 288 6.93 1.99 -10.56
C TYR A 288 7.27 1.11 -11.76
N ASP A 289 8.32 0.27 -11.67
CA ASP A 289 8.66 -0.69 -12.73
C ASP A 289 7.55 -1.74 -12.89
N LEU A 290 6.95 -2.20 -11.79
CA LEU A 290 5.80 -3.10 -11.82
C LEU A 290 4.57 -2.40 -12.42
N ALA A 291 4.27 -1.16 -12.01
CA ALA A 291 3.17 -0.37 -12.57
C ALA A 291 3.35 -0.19 -14.09
N SER A 292 4.57 0.12 -14.53
CA SER A 292 4.94 0.24 -15.95
C SER A 292 4.73 -1.07 -16.69
N MET A 293 5.14 -2.19 -16.12
CA MET A 293 4.93 -3.52 -16.70
C MET A 293 3.43 -3.84 -16.85
N LEU A 294 2.61 -3.52 -15.86
CA LEU A 294 1.15 -3.70 -15.94
C LEU A 294 0.54 -2.86 -17.09
N LEU A 295 0.99 -1.62 -17.28
CA LEU A 295 0.56 -0.76 -18.39
C LEU A 295 0.96 -1.37 -19.74
N ASP A 296 2.15 -1.96 -19.84
CA ASP A 296 2.60 -2.64 -21.07
C ASP A 296 1.80 -3.92 -21.36
N LYS A 297 1.28 -4.57 -20.33
CA LYS A 297 0.38 -5.73 -20.43
C LYS A 297 -1.08 -5.34 -20.69
N GLY A 298 -1.40 -4.04 -20.77
CA GLY A 298 -2.74 -3.56 -21.10
C GLY A 298 -3.64 -3.24 -19.91
N ALA A 299 -3.06 -3.00 -18.73
CA ALA A 299 -3.84 -2.45 -17.62
C ALA A 299 -4.39 -1.07 -18.00
N ASP A 300 -5.67 -0.84 -17.76
CA ASP A 300 -6.34 0.43 -18.04
C ASP A 300 -5.94 1.48 -17.00
N PRO A 301 -5.25 2.57 -17.40
CA PRO A 301 -4.83 3.63 -16.49
C PRO A 301 -6.00 4.47 -15.95
N ASN A 302 -7.21 4.30 -16.49
CA ASN A 302 -8.40 5.10 -16.16
C ASN A 302 -9.35 4.41 -15.17
N VAL A 303 -9.01 3.22 -14.69
CA VAL A 303 -9.75 2.60 -13.59
C VAL A 303 -9.58 3.46 -12.34
N VAL A 304 -10.71 3.88 -11.76
CA VAL A 304 -10.75 4.73 -10.56
C VAL A 304 -11.38 4.01 -9.38
N ASP A 305 -10.97 4.39 -8.18
CA ASP A 305 -11.61 3.95 -6.93
C ASP A 305 -12.89 4.75 -6.61
N GLY A 306 -13.54 4.43 -5.50
CA GLY A 306 -14.76 5.11 -5.05
C GLY A 306 -14.58 6.59 -4.71
N ALA A 307 -13.36 7.08 -4.61
CA ALA A 307 -13.04 8.50 -4.46
C ALA A 307 -12.67 9.17 -5.80
N GLY A 308 -12.73 8.44 -6.91
CA GLY A 308 -12.32 8.92 -8.23
C GLY A 308 -10.79 8.94 -8.42
N MET A 309 -10.02 8.31 -7.52
CA MET A 309 -8.57 8.27 -7.64
C MET A 309 -8.15 7.18 -8.64
N GLY A 310 -7.57 7.61 -9.76
CA GLY A 310 -6.95 6.74 -10.75
C GLY A 310 -5.43 6.75 -10.67
N ALA A 311 -4.81 5.97 -11.57
CA ALA A 311 -3.36 5.77 -11.61
C ALA A 311 -2.58 7.09 -11.79
N LEU A 312 -3.05 7.99 -12.67
CA LEU A 312 -2.35 9.25 -12.93
C LEU A 312 -2.36 10.17 -11.70
N TYR A 313 -3.52 10.30 -11.03
CA TYR A 313 -3.58 11.09 -9.80
C TYR A 313 -2.66 10.50 -8.73
N ALA A 314 -2.70 9.18 -8.54
CA ALA A 314 -1.85 8.48 -7.58
C ALA A 314 -0.35 8.69 -7.86
N ALA A 315 0.08 8.63 -9.12
CA ALA A 315 1.47 8.86 -9.52
C ALA A 315 1.93 10.30 -9.22
N VAL A 316 1.10 11.30 -9.53
CA VAL A 316 1.37 12.72 -9.21
C VAL A 316 1.43 12.95 -7.70
N ASP A 317 0.51 12.33 -6.95
CA ASP A 317 0.50 12.41 -5.49
C ASP A 317 1.77 11.81 -4.88
N MET A 318 2.15 10.63 -5.34
CA MET A 318 3.34 9.92 -4.85
C MET A 318 4.66 10.60 -5.24
N ASN A 319 4.74 11.25 -6.39
CA ASN A 319 5.94 11.99 -6.82
C ASN A 319 6.28 13.15 -5.85
N SER A 320 5.27 13.75 -5.24
CA SER A 320 5.43 14.88 -4.32
C SER A 320 5.55 14.48 -2.85
N LEU A 321 5.43 13.20 -2.52
CA LEU A 321 5.50 12.69 -1.16
C LEU A 321 6.89 12.12 -0.87
N GLN A 322 7.79 12.96 -0.35
CA GLN A 322 9.16 12.50 -0.09
C GLN A 322 9.31 11.67 1.17
N TRP A 323 8.47 11.84 2.19
CA TRP A 323 8.56 11.09 3.45
C TRP A 323 7.41 11.40 4.40
N VAL A 324 7.03 10.43 5.23
CA VAL A 324 6.00 10.60 6.27
C VAL A 324 6.55 10.20 7.63
N GLN A 325 6.27 11.03 8.64
CA GLN A 325 6.70 10.77 10.01
C GLN A 325 6.23 9.39 10.49
N GLY A 326 7.16 8.63 11.06
CA GLY A 326 6.90 7.31 11.62
C GLY A 326 6.94 6.14 10.62
N ARG A 327 7.35 6.38 9.36
CA ARG A 327 7.68 5.31 8.40
C ARG A 327 9.09 5.52 7.84
N PRO A 328 9.87 4.47 7.63
CA PRO A 328 11.11 4.58 6.87
C PRO A 328 10.79 5.09 5.47
N ALA A 329 11.69 5.90 4.90
CA ALA A 329 11.60 6.25 3.49
C ALA A 329 11.57 4.96 2.66
N PRO A 330 10.73 4.87 1.61
CA PRO A 330 10.75 3.71 0.73
C PRO A 330 12.13 3.59 0.10
N ILE A 331 12.66 2.38 0.09
CA ILE A 331 13.88 2.07 -0.66
C ILE A 331 13.47 2.00 -2.12
N LEU A 332 13.85 3.00 -2.90
CA LEU A 332 13.58 3.02 -4.34
C LEU A 332 14.60 2.08 -5.01
N THR A 333 14.14 0.92 -5.42
CA THR A 333 14.95 -0.06 -6.18
C THR A 333 14.61 -0.03 -7.67
N ASP A 334 13.52 0.63 -8.03
CA ASP A 334 13.01 0.72 -9.39
C ASP A 334 13.87 1.65 -10.25
N LYS A 335 13.88 1.37 -11.55
CA LYS A 335 14.57 2.18 -12.56
C LYS A 335 13.82 3.45 -12.89
N LEU A 336 12.49 3.39 -12.80
CA LEU A 336 11.60 4.51 -13.05
C LEU A 336 11.37 5.29 -11.76
N ASP A 337 11.29 6.61 -11.91
CA ASP A 337 10.78 7.49 -10.85
C ASP A 337 9.29 7.85 -11.09
N GLY A 338 8.71 8.61 -10.15
CA GLY A 338 7.30 9.00 -10.26
C GLY A 338 7.01 9.90 -11.46
N SER A 339 7.97 10.74 -11.86
CA SER A 339 7.84 11.63 -13.03
C SER A 339 7.83 10.83 -14.33
N ASP A 340 8.71 9.82 -14.45
CA ASP A 340 8.73 8.92 -15.59
C ASP A 340 7.43 8.13 -15.72
N LEU A 341 6.88 7.70 -14.57
CA LEU A 341 5.61 7.00 -14.57
C LEU A 341 4.44 7.91 -15.01
N VAL A 342 4.43 9.19 -14.60
CA VAL A 342 3.43 10.16 -15.09
C VAL A 342 3.46 10.28 -16.60
N LYS A 343 4.64 10.45 -17.21
CA LYS A 343 4.81 10.48 -18.68
C LYS A 343 4.28 9.21 -19.33
N ARG A 344 4.59 8.06 -18.73
CA ARG A 344 4.20 6.76 -19.27
C ARG A 344 2.70 6.53 -19.17
N LEU A 345 2.06 6.94 -18.08
CA LEU A 345 0.61 6.88 -17.91
C LEU A 345 -0.12 7.72 -18.97
N LEU A 346 0.34 8.95 -19.22
CA LEU A 346 -0.21 9.81 -20.26
C LEU A 346 -0.04 9.19 -21.65
N ALA A 347 1.14 8.65 -21.96
CA ALA A 347 1.40 7.94 -23.22
C ALA A 347 0.51 6.69 -23.41
N LYS A 348 0.05 6.08 -22.31
CA LYS A 348 -0.90 4.95 -22.32
C LYS A 348 -2.38 5.37 -22.25
N GLY A 349 -2.67 6.66 -22.40
CA GLY A 349 -4.04 7.18 -22.48
C GLY A 349 -4.71 7.47 -21.14
N ALA A 350 -3.93 7.69 -20.09
CA ALA A 350 -4.48 8.19 -18.84
C ALA A 350 -5.14 9.56 -19.02
N ASN A 351 -6.35 9.74 -18.50
CA ASN A 351 -7.06 11.02 -18.59
C ASN A 351 -6.43 12.08 -17.67
N PRO A 352 -5.75 13.12 -18.22
CA PRO A 352 -5.12 14.16 -17.41
C PRO A 352 -6.13 15.04 -16.64
N ASN A 353 -7.41 14.96 -17.03
CA ASN A 353 -8.51 15.78 -16.50
C ASN A 353 -9.43 14.99 -15.56
N ALA A 354 -9.07 13.76 -15.20
CA ALA A 354 -9.82 12.98 -14.23
C ALA A 354 -9.94 13.74 -12.91
N ARG A 355 -11.16 13.75 -12.33
CA ARG A 355 -11.46 14.47 -11.09
C ARG A 355 -11.73 13.51 -9.96
N LEU A 356 -11.20 13.81 -8.79
CA LEU A 356 -11.67 13.14 -7.58
C LEU A 356 -13.17 13.45 -7.35
N THR A 357 -13.89 12.44 -6.89
CA THR A 357 -15.30 12.54 -6.46
C THR A 357 -15.43 12.61 -4.93
N GLY A 358 -14.32 12.41 -4.23
CA GLY A 358 -14.25 12.44 -2.79
C GLY A 358 -12.81 12.58 -2.28
N LYS A 359 -12.61 12.29 -1.01
CA LYS A 359 -11.26 12.31 -0.42
C LYS A 359 -10.53 11.02 -0.82
N PRO A 360 -9.35 11.09 -1.43
CA PRO A 360 -8.60 9.91 -1.81
C PRO A 360 -8.12 9.13 -0.57
N LEU A 361 -7.65 7.90 -0.80
CA LEU A 361 -7.00 7.09 0.21
C LEU A 361 -5.90 7.88 0.93
N LYS A 362 -6.07 8.10 2.24
CA LYS A 362 -5.03 8.70 3.05
C LYS A 362 -4.00 7.62 3.38
N ARG A 363 -2.85 7.66 2.70
CA ARG A 363 -1.69 6.85 3.09
C ARG A 363 -0.91 7.47 4.23
N HIS A 364 -1.13 8.74 4.48
CA HIS A 364 -0.34 9.55 5.38
C HIS A 364 -1.25 10.19 6.41
N HIS A 365 -0.81 10.20 7.66
CA HIS A 365 -1.34 11.12 8.64
C HIS A 365 -1.05 12.53 8.13
N ASP A 366 -2.08 13.17 7.63
CA ASP A 366 -2.05 14.56 7.20
C ASP A 366 -2.06 15.44 8.46
N ALA A 367 -0.97 15.32 9.24
CA ALA A 367 -0.78 16.10 10.45
C ALA A 367 -0.41 17.53 10.05
N GLY A 368 -1.36 18.28 9.54
CA GLY A 368 -1.21 19.71 9.33
C GLY A 368 -1.53 20.25 7.94
N SER A 369 -1.89 19.42 6.95
CA SER A 369 -2.42 19.96 5.70
C SER A 369 -3.85 20.44 5.92
N THR A 370 -4.05 21.75 5.86
CA THR A 370 -5.37 22.37 5.94
C THR A 370 -6.17 22.22 4.65
N MET A 371 -5.56 21.76 3.56
CA MET A 371 -6.23 21.41 2.33
C MET A 371 -6.43 19.91 2.21
N ASN A 372 -7.61 19.48 2.56
CA ASN A 372 -8.09 18.18 2.13
C ASN A 372 -8.40 18.28 0.64
N PHE A 373 -7.47 17.83 -0.21
CA PHE A 373 -7.83 17.57 -1.59
C PHE A 373 -8.95 16.53 -1.60
N GLY A 374 -10.01 16.84 -2.28
CA GLY A 374 -11.21 16.04 -2.37
C GLY A 374 -11.88 16.26 -3.71
N GLU A 375 -13.20 16.26 -3.69
CA GLU A 375 -14.03 16.47 -4.88
C GLU A 375 -13.51 17.58 -5.79
N GLY A 376 -13.46 17.30 -7.09
CA GLY A 376 -13.04 18.23 -8.13
C GLY A 376 -11.55 18.35 -8.36
N THR A 377 -10.70 17.76 -7.51
CA THR A 377 -9.24 17.84 -7.67
C THR A 377 -8.79 17.03 -8.89
N THR A 378 -8.01 17.69 -9.78
CA THR A 378 -7.35 17.07 -10.93
C THR A 378 -5.88 16.78 -10.62
N PRO A 379 -5.19 15.94 -11.42
CA PRO A 379 -3.74 15.75 -11.33
C PRO A 379 -2.96 17.07 -11.38
N LEU A 380 -3.36 18.02 -12.26
CA LEU A 380 -2.72 19.33 -12.38
C LEU A 380 -2.87 20.17 -11.10
N ILE A 381 -4.06 20.22 -10.51
CA ILE A 381 -4.29 20.92 -9.23
C ILE A 381 -3.45 20.30 -8.12
N ARG A 382 -3.32 18.95 -8.12
CA ARG A 382 -2.46 18.26 -7.15
C ARG A 382 -0.99 18.60 -7.32
N ALA A 383 -0.47 18.63 -8.56
CA ALA A 383 0.91 19.03 -8.87
C ALA A 383 1.17 20.51 -8.50
N ALA A 384 0.22 21.40 -8.78
CA ALA A 384 0.31 22.83 -8.43
C ALA A 384 0.40 23.07 -6.92
N ARG A 385 -0.08 22.14 -6.08
CA ARG A 385 0.01 22.25 -4.61
C ARG A 385 1.45 22.24 -4.10
N THR A 386 2.30 21.47 -4.74
CA THR A 386 3.72 21.34 -4.42
C THR A 386 4.62 22.14 -5.37
N ASN A 387 4.01 22.81 -6.35
CA ASN A 387 4.70 23.49 -7.45
C ASN A 387 5.74 22.57 -8.12
N ASP A 388 5.33 21.32 -8.37
CA ASP A 388 6.12 20.37 -9.12
C ASP A 388 6.07 20.73 -10.61
N VAL A 389 6.94 21.68 -10.97
CA VAL A 389 6.96 22.29 -12.30
C VAL A 389 7.15 21.25 -13.41
N ALA A 390 8.01 20.26 -13.19
CA ALA A 390 8.29 19.21 -14.17
C ALA A 390 7.04 18.38 -14.44
N VAL A 391 6.34 17.95 -13.40
CA VAL A 391 5.10 17.19 -13.53
C VAL A 391 3.97 18.07 -14.07
N MET A 392 3.86 19.34 -13.65
CA MET A 392 2.87 20.26 -14.20
C MET A 392 3.06 20.45 -15.71
N ASN A 393 4.30 20.62 -16.18
CA ASN A 393 4.59 20.73 -17.61
C ASN A 393 4.20 19.47 -18.36
N THR A 394 4.61 18.29 -17.86
CA THR A 394 4.25 16.99 -18.41
C THR A 394 2.73 16.80 -18.53
N LEU A 395 1.97 17.20 -17.50
CA LEU A 395 0.52 17.12 -17.50
C LEU A 395 -0.10 18.05 -18.55
N LEU A 396 0.37 19.30 -18.63
CA LEU A 396 -0.12 20.30 -19.59
C LEU A 396 0.18 19.92 -21.03
N GLU A 397 1.37 19.38 -21.31
CA GLU A 397 1.73 18.79 -22.61
C GLU A 397 0.88 17.56 -22.93
N GLY A 398 0.51 16.79 -21.92
CA GLY A 398 -0.37 15.63 -22.00
C GLY A 398 -1.87 15.98 -22.09
N GLY A 399 -2.24 17.26 -22.23
CA GLY A 399 -3.63 17.70 -22.42
C GLY A 399 -4.40 18.00 -21.13
N ALA A 400 -3.70 18.25 -20.02
CA ALA A 400 -4.37 18.75 -18.82
C ALA A 400 -4.94 20.15 -19.06
N ASP A 401 -6.23 20.34 -18.75
CA ASP A 401 -6.92 21.61 -18.85
C ASP A 401 -6.62 22.48 -17.61
N PRO A 402 -5.85 23.58 -17.76
CA PRO A 402 -5.51 24.45 -16.66
C PRO A 402 -6.69 25.24 -16.09
N PHE A 403 -7.80 25.35 -16.86
CA PHE A 403 -8.99 26.10 -16.45
C PHE A 403 -9.94 25.32 -15.52
N LEU A 404 -9.69 24.04 -15.30
CA LEU A 404 -10.45 23.25 -14.35
C LEU A 404 -10.22 23.75 -12.93
N THR A 405 -11.32 23.92 -12.17
CA THR A 405 -11.31 24.45 -10.80
C THR A 405 -11.84 23.43 -9.80
N LEU A 406 -11.53 23.64 -8.53
CA LEU A 406 -12.24 22.99 -7.43
C LEU A 406 -13.71 23.46 -7.38
N PRO A 407 -14.61 22.75 -6.66
CA PRO A 407 -16.02 23.13 -6.54
C PRO A 407 -16.25 24.56 -5.98
N ASP A 408 -15.31 25.06 -5.19
CA ASP A 408 -15.34 26.43 -4.67
C ASP A 408 -14.75 27.46 -5.65
N ARG A 409 -14.50 27.07 -6.91
CA ARG A 409 -13.87 27.89 -7.96
C ARG A 409 -12.39 28.21 -7.71
N THR A 410 -11.73 27.55 -6.76
CA THR A 410 -10.28 27.70 -6.58
C THR A 410 -9.54 27.17 -7.81
N THR A 411 -8.71 28.02 -8.43
CA THR A 411 -7.93 27.69 -9.64
C THR A 411 -6.57 27.06 -9.30
N SER A 412 -5.96 26.38 -10.27
CA SER A 412 -4.57 25.89 -10.17
C SER A 412 -3.58 27.03 -9.88
N LEU A 413 -3.83 28.23 -10.42
CA LEU A 413 -3.02 29.44 -10.16
C LEU A 413 -3.09 29.87 -8.69
N MET A 414 -4.28 29.90 -8.09
CA MET A 414 -4.43 30.23 -6.65
C MET A 414 -3.71 29.20 -5.78
N ILE A 415 -3.79 27.92 -6.14
CA ILE A 415 -3.09 26.83 -5.44
C ILE A 415 -1.58 27.01 -5.52
N ALA A 416 -1.03 27.28 -6.71
CA ALA A 416 0.39 27.53 -6.93
C ALA A 416 0.87 28.78 -6.16
N ALA A 417 0.04 29.82 -6.10
CA ALA A 417 0.28 31.03 -5.33
C ALA A 417 0.22 30.82 -3.81
N GLY A 418 -0.32 29.70 -3.32
CA GLY A 418 -0.34 29.37 -1.89
C GLY A 418 -1.71 29.26 -1.24
N GLN A 419 -2.79 29.24 -2.02
CA GLN A 419 -4.12 29.02 -1.47
C GLN A 419 -4.18 27.71 -0.68
N GLY A 420 -4.65 27.78 0.59
CA GLY A 420 -4.72 26.64 1.49
C GLY A 420 -3.35 26.19 2.06
N TYR A 421 -2.31 26.98 1.90
CA TYR A 421 -1.06 26.75 2.58
C TYR A 421 -1.17 27.20 4.04
N GLY A 422 -1.64 26.31 4.88
CA GLY A 422 -1.49 26.44 6.33
C GLY A 422 -0.08 26.02 6.68
N GLY A 423 0.73 26.93 7.23
CA GLY A 423 2.12 26.64 7.62
C GLY A 423 2.23 25.33 8.40
N ILE A 424 3.29 24.59 8.15
CA ILE A 424 3.59 23.33 8.82
C ILE A 424 3.68 23.60 10.33
N ARG A 425 2.74 23.07 11.10
CA ARG A 425 2.83 23.02 12.55
C ARG A 425 3.24 21.59 12.94
N GLY A 426 4.51 21.39 13.22
CA GLY A 426 5.03 20.12 13.73
C GLY A 426 6.48 19.91 13.30
N GLU A 427 7.35 19.66 14.25
CA GLU A 427 8.72 19.21 13.97
C GLU A 427 8.67 17.81 13.35
N GLY A 428 9.43 17.59 12.28
CA GLY A 428 9.67 16.26 11.73
C GLY A 428 8.87 15.85 10.48
N ILE A 429 8.01 16.72 9.92
CA ILE A 429 7.30 16.43 8.66
C ILE A 429 8.06 17.10 7.51
N ARG A 430 8.72 16.30 6.66
CA ARG A 430 9.31 16.80 5.41
C ARG A 430 8.24 16.75 4.31
N ILE A 431 7.44 17.79 4.20
CA ILE A 431 6.62 18.05 3.02
C ILE A 431 7.51 18.81 2.03
N VAL A 432 7.38 18.54 0.74
CA VAL A 432 7.96 19.42 -0.29
C VAL A 432 7.35 20.80 -0.10
N VAL A 433 8.14 21.70 0.46
CA VAL A 433 7.74 23.11 0.61
C VAL A 433 8.12 23.80 -0.69
N PRO A 434 7.15 24.29 -1.48
CA PRO A 434 7.46 25.04 -2.67
C PRO A 434 8.34 26.25 -2.36
N THR A 435 9.40 26.41 -3.12
CA THR A 435 10.23 27.61 -3.05
C THR A 435 9.54 28.78 -3.75
N PRO A 436 9.94 30.03 -3.50
CA PRO A 436 9.44 31.17 -4.26
C PRO A 436 9.69 31.01 -5.77
N GLU A 437 10.84 30.45 -6.15
CA GLU A 437 11.24 30.23 -7.55
C GLU A 437 10.33 29.22 -8.22
N SER A 438 10.10 28.05 -7.61
CA SER A 438 9.18 27.02 -8.16
C SER A 438 7.74 27.53 -8.21
N SER A 439 7.33 28.39 -7.25
CA SER A 439 6.01 29.01 -7.27
C SER A 439 5.87 30.00 -8.43
N ILE A 440 6.88 30.80 -8.70
CA ILE A 440 6.91 31.76 -9.83
C ILE A 440 6.89 30.99 -11.16
N GLU A 441 7.68 29.94 -11.30
CA GLU A 441 7.74 29.15 -12.50
C GLU A 441 6.40 28.45 -12.79
N ALA A 442 5.79 27.82 -11.78
CA ALA A 442 4.46 27.21 -11.88
C ALA A 442 3.38 28.24 -12.29
N MET A 443 3.39 29.43 -11.67
CA MET A 443 2.44 30.49 -11.99
C MET A 443 2.70 31.06 -13.39
N THR A 444 3.95 31.22 -13.81
CA THR A 444 4.32 31.66 -15.16
C THR A 444 3.70 30.72 -16.20
N MET A 445 3.91 29.43 -16.02
CA MET A 445 3.38 28.39 -16.90
C MET A 445 1.85 28.43 -17.03
N LEU A 446 1.14 28.72 -15.94
CA LEU A 446 -0.33 28.81 -15.93
C LEU A 446 -0.82 30.11 -16.55
N LEU A 447 -0.20 31.27 -16.23
CA LEU A 447 -0.54 32.57 -16.78
C LEU A 447 -0.28 32.67 -18.28
N ASP A 448 0.82 32.09 -18.77
CA ASP A 448 1.16 32.06 -20.20
C ASP A 448 0.18 31.21 -21.01
N ARG A 449 -0.61 30.36 -20.35
CA ARG A 449 -1.75 29.63 -20.94
C ARG A 449 -3.09 30.36 -20.82
N GLY A 450 -3.07 31.63 -20.35
CA GLY A 450 -4.23 32.51 -20.37
C GLY A 450 -5.12 32.44 -19.12
N LEU A 451 -4.65 31.85 -18.01
CA LEU A 451 -5.41 31.95 -16.78
C LEU A 451 -5.53 33.42 -16.33
N ASP A 452 -6.73 33.80 -15.90
CA ASP A 452 -6.99 35.12 -15.36
C ASP A 452 -6.30 35.27 -14.00
N VAL A 453 -5.38 36.26 -13.93
CA VAL A 453 -4.58 36.56 -12.72
C VAL A 453 -5.46 37.04 -11.56
N ASP A 454 -6.61 37.65 -11.86
CA ASP A 454 -7.57 38.18 -10.88
C ASP A 454 -8.79 37.29 -10.69
N ALA A 455 -8.80 36.09 -11.29
CA ALA A 455 -9.83 35.10 -10.99
C ALA A 455 -10.00 34.93 -9.47
N PHE A 456 -11.23 34.74 -9.01
CA PHE A 456 -11.54 34.60 -7.59
C PHE A 456 -12.38 33.36 -7.29
N ASN A 457 -12.15 32.79 -6.12
CA ASN A 457 -12.93 31.65 -5.64
C ASN A 457 -14.23 32.09 -4.92
N ASN A 458 -15.02 31.12 -4.44
CA ASN A 458 -16.27 31.40 -3.75
C ASN A 458 -16.13 32.25 -2.48
N ALA A 459 -14.93 32.31 -1.87
CA ALA A 459 -14.63 33.23 -0.77
C ALA A 459 -14.19 34.62 -1.26
N GLY A 460 -14.07 34.83 -2.57
CA GLY A 460 -13.58 36.06 -3.17
C GLY A 460 -12.06 36.21 -3.13
N ASN A 461 -11.32 35.19 -2.72
CA ASN A 461 -9.87 35.23 -2.72
C ASN A 461 -9.32 35.05 -4.13
N THR A 462 -8.33 35.87 -4.50
CA THR A 462 -7.54 35.78 -5.73
C THR A 462 -6.18 35.12 -5.47
N ALA A 463 -5.40 34.89 -6.53
CA ALA A 463 -4.02 34.44 -6.41
C ALA A 463 -3.17 35.41 -5.56
N MET A 464 -3.43 36.73 -5.63
CA MET A 464 -2.74 37.74 -4.83
C MET A 464 -3.01 37.57 -3.31
N HIS A 465 -4.25 37.25 -2.92
CA HIS A 465 -4.57 36.95 -1.51
C HIS A 465 -3.79 35.73 -1.01
N ALA A 466 -3.66 34.70 -1.87
CA ALA A 466 -2.92 33.48 -1.56
C ALA A 466 -1.41 33.71 -1.47
N ALA A 467 -0.86 34.56 -2.33
CA ALA A 467 0.55 34.90 -2.44
C ALA A 467 1.14 35.49 -1.15
N VAL A 468 0.31 36.17 -0.36
CA VAL A 468 0.72 36.69 0.97
C VAL A 468 1.32 35.59 1.85
N ALA A 469 0.82 34.36 1.74
CA ALA A 469 1.35 33.23 2.51
C ALA A 469 2.72 32.71 2.01
N ARG A 470 3.08 33.01 0.74
CA ARG A 470 4.32 32.57 0.09
C ARG A 470 5.45 33.59 0.20
N GLY A 471 5.12 34.87 0.45
CA GLY A 471 6.09 35.92 0.67
C GLY A 471 6.31 36.87 -0.51
N ASP A 472 7.26 37.77 -0.33
CA ASP A 472 7.45 38.98 -1.13
C ASP A 472 7.74 38.70 -2.60
N ALA A 473 8.54 37.67 -2.91
CA ALA A 473 8.90 37.34 -4.30
C ALA A 473 7.68 36.98 -5.13
N VAL A 474 6.76 36.18 -4.56
CA VAL A 474 5.54 35.73 -5.24
C VAL A 474 4.55 36.90 -5.41
N VAL A 475 4.44 37.80 -4.40
CA VAL A 475 3.63 39.02 -4.48
C VAL A 475 4.16 39.96 -5.57
N LYS A 476 5.48 40.19 -5.62
CA LYS A 476 6.12 41.00 -6.68
C LYS A 476 5.85 40.43 -8.08
N PHE A 477 5.99 39.15 -8.21
CA PHE A 477 5.75 38.45 -9.48
C PHE A 477 4.29 38.67 -9.96
N LEU A 478 3.30 38.36 -9.12
CA LEU A 478 1.89 38.56 -9.51
C LEU A 478 1.56 40.02 -9.83
N ALA A 479 2.11 41.00 -9.06
CA ALA A 479 1.95 42.40 -9.37
C ALA A 479 2.56 42.76 -10.74
N SER A 480 3.74 42.23 -11.09
CA SER A 480 4.37 42.43 -12.41
C SER A 480 3.57 41.81 -13.55
N ARG A 481 2.72 40.81 -13.26
CA ARG A 481 1.80 40.18 -14.23
C ARG A 481 0.41 40.86 -14.26
N GLY A 482 0.25 41.99 -13.60
CA GLY A 482 -0.96 42.81 -13.61
C GLY A 482 -2.02 42.43 -12.59
N ALA A 483 -1.69 41.62 -11.57
CA ALA A 483 -2.66 41.27 -10.53
C ALA A 483 -3.10 42.52 -9.73
N SER A 484 -4.40 42.63 -9.48
CA SER A 484 -4.99 43.72 -8.69
C SER A 484 -4.62 43.59 -7.21
N LEU A 485 -4.06 44.72 -6.64
CA LEU A 485 -3.56 44.74 -5.27
C LEU A 485 -4.65 45.04 -4.23
N ASN A 486 -5.82 45.52 -4.66
CA ASN A 486 -6.86 46.09 -3.78
C ASN A 486 -8.21 45.38 -3.86
N LEU A 487 -8.32 44.28 -4.59
CA LEU A 487 -9.55 43.47 -4.61
C LEU A 487 -9.88 42.99 -3.19
N LYS A 488 -11.14 43.10 -2.81
CA LYS A 488 -11.63 42.64 -1.52
C LYS A 488 -12.27 41.26 -1.67
N ASN A 489 -11.91 40.36 -0.80
CA ASN A 489 -12.64 39.10 -0.69
C ASN A 489 -14.02 39.31 -0.05
N LYS A 490 -14.85 38.24 0.06
CA LYS A 490 -16.19 38.33 0.66
C LYS A 490 -16.21 38.76 2.13
N ALA A 491 -15.11 38.60 2.85
CA ALA A 491 -14.97 39.11 4.21
C ALA A 491 -14.56 40.61 4.26
N GLY A 492 -14.41 41.26 3.10
CA GLY A 492 -14.00 42.65 2.98
C GLY A 492 -12.51 42.91 3.06
N PHE A 493 -11.68 41.86 3.10
CA PHE A 493 -10.22 42.00 3.25
C PHE A 493 -9.53 42.06 1.89
N THR A 494 -8.60 43.00 1.76
CA THR A 494 -7.63 43.10 0.66
C THR A 494 -6.43 42.18 0.94
N PRO A 495 -5.55 41.90 -0.07
CA PRO A 495 -4.27 41.23 0.19
C PRO A 495 -3.42 41.91 1.28
N LEU A 496 -3.46 43.26 1.36
CA LEU A 496 -2.80 44.00 2.43
C LEU A 496 -3.41 43.71 3.81
N ASP A 497 -4.72 43.64 3.92
CA ASP A 497 -5.40 43.27 5.17
C ASP A 497 -5.02 41.86 5.63
N VAL A 498 -4.90 40.92 4.68
CA VAL A 498 -4.44 39.56 4.96
C VAL A 498 -2.99 39.56 5.44
N ALA A 499 -2.09 40.41 4.85
CA ALA A 499 -0.71 40.54 5.29
C ALA A 499 -0.59 41.16 6.70
N LEU A 500 -1.53 42.02 7.06
CA LEU A 500 -1.66 42.62 8.41
C LEU A 500 -2.33 41.65 9.43
N GLY A 501 -2.59 40.40 9.03
CA GLY A 501 -3.16 39.41 9.93
C GLY A 501 -4.66 39.48 10.08
N LYS A 502 -5.38 40.29 9.28
CA LYS A 502 -6.85 40.30 9.27
C LYS A 502 -7.39 39.06 8.53
N GLY A 503 -8.38 38.40 9.07
CA GLY A 503 -9.06 37.27 8.42
C GLY A 503 -8.44 35.89 8.64
N GLY A 504 -7.46 35.73 9.51
CA GLY A 504 -6.83 34.46 9.86
C GLY A 504 -7.35 33.90 11.18
N GLY A 505 -8.31 32.97 11.14
CA GLY A 505 -8.68 32.21 12.33
C GLY A 505 -9.89 31.30 12.09
N ARG A 506 -9.74 29.99 12.09
CA ARG A 506 -10.85 29.07 12.36
C ARG A 506 -11.30 29.32 13.81
N GLY A 507 -12.49 29.90 13.99
CA GLY A 507 -13.14 29.97 15.31
C GLY A 507 -12.94 31.27 16.11
N GLY A 508 -12.69 32.45 15.49
CA GLY A 508 -12.90 33.75 16.15
C GLY A 508 -11.99 34.11 17.34
N ARG A 509 -10.93 33.36 17.60
CA ARG A 509 -9.96 33.62 18.68
C ARG A 509 -8.54 33.43 18.17
N GLY A 510 -8.01 34.40 17.43
CA GLY A 510 -6.60 34.43 17.05
C GLY A 510 -6.40 35.24 15.79
N GLY A 511 -5.72 36.38 15.87
CA GLY A 511 -5.27 37.15 14.73
C GLY A 511 -4.45 36.26 13.78
N GLY A 512 -4.57 36.48 12.45
CA GLY A 512 -3.72 35.83 11.46
C GLY A 512 -2.24 36.16 11.69
N VAL A 513 -1.36 35.41 11.04
CA VAL A 513 0.07 35.68 11.09
C VAL A 513 0.34 37.01 10.38
N VAL A 514 0.85 38.03 11.12
CA VAL A 514 1.27 39.30 10.53
C VAL A 514 2.56 39.05 9.73
N ARG A 515 2.62 39.56 8.51
CA ARG A 515 3.77 39.52 7.60
C ARG A 515 4.19 40.91 7.25
N GLU A 516 5.00 41.53 8.12
CA GLU A 516 5.35 42.95 8.05
C GLU A 516 6.03 43.30 6.74
N SER A 517 6.99 42.49 6.25
CA SER A 517 7.70 42.75 4.98
C SER A 517 6.72 42.74 3.79
N THR A 518 5.82 41.77 3.75
CA THR A 518 4.84 41.64 2.67
C THR A 518 3.82 42.78 2.73
N ALA A 519 3.41 43.23 3.92
CA ALA A 519 2.51 44.35 4.09
C ALA A 519 3.18 45.67 3.64
N ALA A 520 4.46 45.89 3.99
CA ALA A 520 5.24 47.05 3.53
C ALA A 520 5.40 47.04 2.00
N LEU A 521 5.72 45.89 1.43
CA LEU A 521 5.82 45.72 -0.02
C LEU A 521 4.50 46.02 -0.75
N LEU A 522 3.38 45.51 -0.26
CA LEU A 522 2.06 45.76 -0.86
C LEU A 522 1.72 47.26 -0.84
N LYS A 523 1.99 47.96 0.26
CA LYS A 523 1.83 49.44 0.33
C LYS A 523 2.68 50.14 -0.71
N GLN A 524 3.97 49.81 -0.81
CA GLN A 524 4.86 50.37 -1.81
C GLN A 524 4.38 50.14 -3.25
N LEU A 525 3.94 48.92 -3.58
CA LEU A 525 3.42 48.60 -4.90
C LEU A 525 2.12 49.34 -5.21
N MET A 526 1.25 49.54 -4.22
CA MET A 526 0.01 50.31 -4.39
C MET A 526 0.29 51.80 -4.64
N GLU A 527 1.27 52.39 -3.92
CA GLU A 527 1.73 53.77 -4.16
C GLU A 527 2.30 53.95 -5.56
N GLN A 528 3.13 53.02 -6.02
CA GLN A 528 3.72 53.03 -7.37
C GLN A 528 2.68 52.89 -8.49
N SER A 529 1.62 52.12 -8.25
CA SER A 529 0.52 51.90 -9.22
C SER A 529 -0.50 53.02 -9.23
N GLY A 530 -0.35 54.07 -8.40
CA GLY A 530 -1.34 55.13 -8.24
C GLY A 530 -2.66 54.69 -7.61
N THR A 531 -2.71 53.48 -7.07
CA THR A 531 -3.90 52.92 -6.43
C THR A 531 -3.99 53.46 -5.01
N LYS A 532 -4.95 54.32 -4.68
CA LYS A 532 -5.14 54.87 -3.34
C LYS A 532 -5.32 53.75 -2.32
N THR A 533 -4.46 53.71 -1.30
CA THR A 533 -4.69 52.93 -0.08
C THR A 533 -6.00 53.44 0.50
N GLY A 534 -7.04 52.60 0.51
CA GLY A 534 -8.32 52.95 1.18
C GLY A 534 -7.97 53.37 2.61
N ALA A 535 -8.40 54.60 2.99
CA ALA A 535 -8.29 55.08 4.35
C ALA A 535 -9.09 54.16 5.30
N PRO A 536 -8.65 54.05 6.58
CA PRO A 536 -9.15 53.12 7.56
C PRO A 536 -10.65 53.23 7.82
#